data_ec44cfec2021d33ea8738611cebab2c7
#
_entry.id   ec44cfec2021d33ea8738611cebab2c7
#
_cell.length_a   1.000
_cell.length_b   1.000
_cell.length_c   1.000
_cell.angle_alpha   90.00
_cell.angle_beta   90.00
_cell.angle_gamma   90.00
#
_symmetry.space_group_name_H-M   'P 1'
#
loop_
_entity.id
_entity.type
_entity.pdbx_description
1 polymer ?
#
loop_
_entity_poly.entity_id
_entity_poly.type
_entity_poly.pdbx_seq_one_letter_code
_entity_poly.pdbx_strand_id
1 'polypeptide(L)'
;KQIFIHLPSAYLLLRTGTHPRWFRPQPEAAHLAGQTISDKEATMGIPTSINRFLVPPVTLIGCGAVQAAGEQMKAIGGKKTLIVTDKFLATNGLADRIKKILEDAGGQAIIYGGAEPNPTDKNVADGLQAYRDNGCDSIITLGGGSSHDCGKAIGIVATNGGTIHDYKGIDTVPKPMPPFIAINTTAGTGSEMTPAAVITNTENNVKFVIWSVNVPVNIAIDDPELHAGMPPGLTAATGMDALTHAVEAYVAAFANPISDGLALHAIKLIATWLPKAVANGTDIEARTAMAYAAYIAGQAFSSAGLGIAHSLAHQPGSFIGLPHGVCNAVFLPLVCEFNMIACMDRYADVAAAM
;
A
#
# COMPACT_ATOMS: atom_id res chain seq x y z
N LYS A 1 1.45 0.52 35.82
CA LYS A 1 2.44 1.64 35.84
C LYS A 1 2.20 2.45 34.57
N GLN A 2 1.58 3.62 34.76
CA GLN A 2 1.38 4.61 33.70
C GLN A 2 2.73 5.25 33.39
N ILE A 3 3.12 5.21 32.10
CA ILE A 3 4.27 5.97 31.60
C ILE A 3 3.69 7.28 31.08
N PHE A 4 3.81 8.35 31.86
CA PHE A 4 3.59 9.72 31.38
C PHE A 4 4.81 10.16 30.59
N ILE A 5 4.67 10.32 29.29
CA ILE A 5 5.66 11.02 28.47
C ILE A 5 5.23 12.49 28.46
N HIS A 6 5.96 13.29 29.22
CA HIS A 6 5.84 14.75 29.23
C HIS A 6 6.50 15.30 27.95
N LEU A 7 5.74 15.93 27.05
CA LEU A 7 6.19 16.54 25.80
C LEU A 7 6.17 18.09 25.86
N PRO A 8 7.04 18.76 26.64
CA PRO A 8 7.27 20.19 26.45
C PRO A 8 8.54 20.51 25.64
N SER A 9 9.45 19.53 25.39
CA SER A 9 10.80 19.85 24.88
C SER A 9 10.91 19.87 23.35
N ALA A 10 10.00 19.23 22.61
CA ALA A 10 10.08 19.16 21.14
C ALA A 10 9.73 20.48 20.44
N TYR A 11 8.88 21.29 21.04
CA TYR A 11 8.44 22.56 20.46
C TYR A 11 9.52 23.67 20.49
N LEU A 12 10.46 23.57 21.43
CA LEU A 12 11.53 24.57 21.59
C LEU A 12 12.73 24.30 20.69
N LEU A 13 12.97 23.04 20.30
CA LEU A 13 14.13 22.63 19.52
C LEU A 13 14.06 23.01 18.04
N LEU A 14 12.86 23.19 17.49
CA LEU A 14 12.69 23.63 16.10
C LEU A 14 13.01 25.13 15.87
N ARG A 15 13.06 25.95 16.92
CA ARG A 15 13.38 27.38 16.84
C ARG A 15 14.85 27.74 17.06
N THR A 16 15.67 26.85 17.60
CA THR A 16 17.04 27.19 18.04
C THR A 16 18.17 26.66 17.15
N GLY A 17 17.86 25.88 16.10
CA GLY A 17 18.85 25.42 15.11
C GLY A 17 19.93 24.45 15.66
N THR A 18 19.81 23.97 16.90
CA THR A 18 20.75 23.01 17.49
C THR A 18 20.18 21.61 17.48
N HIS A 19 20.52 20.83 16.45
CA HIS A 19 20.12 19.42 16.36
C HIS A 19 21.07 18.53 17.16
N PRO A 20 20.55 17.55 17.94
CA PRO A 20 21.38 16.51 18.56
C PRO A 20 22.17 15.72 17.50
N ARG A 21 23.40 15.33 17.81
CA ARG A 21 24.33 14.68 16.84
C ARG A 21 23.82 13.37 16.20
N TRP A 22 22.77 12.77 16.71
CA TRP A 22 22.15 11.55 16.15
C TRP A 22 21.05 11.83 15.13
N PHE A 23 20.63 13.10 14.95
CA PHE A 23 19.68 13.51 13.92
C PHE A 23 20.44 14.19 12.78
N ARG A 24 21.05 13.40 11.90
CA ARG A 24 21.50 13.87 10.59
C ARG A 24 20.47 13.43 9.55
N PRO A 25 19.70 14.37 8.95
CA PRO A 25 18.92 14.02 7.77
C PRO A 25 19.88 13.51 6.70
N GLN A 26 19.52 12.41 6.04
CA GLN A 26 20.27 11.91 4.90
C GLN A 26 20.24 12.98 3.80
N PRO A 27 21.33 13.22 3.05
CA PRO A 27 21.41 14.26 2.02
C PRO A 27 20.32 14.15 0.94
N GLU A 28 19.78 12.97 0.71
CA GLU A 28 18.71 12.69 -0.25
C GLU A 28 17.33 13.23 0.19
N ALA A 29 17.07 13.39 1.48
CA ALA A 29 15.86 14.03 1.98
C ALA A 29 15.85 15.55 1.73
N ALA A 30 17.02 16.17 1.57
CA ALA A 30 17.15 17.59 1.29
C ALA A 30 16.77 17.96 -0.16
N HIS A 31 16.83 17.04 -1.11
CA HIS A 31 16.44 17.30 -2.50
C HIS A 31 14.92 17.38 -2.69
N LEU A 32 14.14 16.69 -1.83
CA LEU A 32 12.69 16.82 -1.81
C LEU A 32 12.21 18.03 -0.99
N ALA A 33 13.01 18.50 -0.03
CA ALA A 33 12.73 19.69 0.78
C ALA A 33 13.15 21.00 0.10
N GLY A 34 13.85 20.96 -1.04
CA GLY A 34 14.39 22.14 -1.73
C GLY A 34 13.40 22.89 -2.65
N GLN A 35 12.16 22.43 -2.78
CA GLN A 35 11.10 23.25 -3.33
C GLN A 35 10.55 24.11 -2.20
N THR A 36 11.02 25.35 -2.10
CA THR A 36 10.40 26.38 -1.29
C THR A 36 8.94 26.53 -1.73
N ILE A 37 8.01 26.03 -0.91
CA ILE A 37 6.60 26.38 -1.03
C ILE A 37 6.54 27.88 -0.89
N SER A 38 6.18 28.59 -1.97
CA SER A 38 6.01 30.03 -1.88
C SER A 38 4.82 30.31 -0.96
N ASP A 39 4.94 31.32 -0.08
CA ASP A 39 3.89 31.72 0.87
C ASP A 39 2.51 32.04 0.22
N LYS A 40 2.41 31.95 -1.11
CA LYS A 40 1.16 32.13 -1.88
C LYS A 40 0.32 30.84 -2.02
N GLU A 41 0.86 29.67 -1.69
CA GLU A 41 0.13 28.39 -1.83
C GLU A 41 -0.61 27.97 -0.54
N ALA A 42 -0.54 28.77 0.52
CA ALA A 42 -1.24 28.49 1.79
C ALA A 42 -2.75 28.78 1.76
N THR A 43 -3.28 29.37 0.69
CA THR A 43 -4.72 29.44 0.43
C THR A 43 -5.09 28.38 -0.59
N MET A 44 -5.99 27.46 -0.21
CA MET A 44 -6.44 26.31 -0.98
C MET A 44 -6.98 26.68 -2.38
N GLY A 45 -6.06 27.02 -3.28
CA GLY A 45 -6.33 27.14 -4.70
C GLY A 45 -6.23 25.75 -5.37
N ILE A 46 -6.90 25.61 -6.52
CA ILE A 46 -6.69 24.44 -7.38
C ILE A 46 -5.22 24.41 -7.79
N PRO A 47 -4.49 23.26 -7.56
CA PRO A 47 -3.08 23.18 -7.92
C PRO A 47 -2.87 23.43 -9.41
N THR A 48 -1.90 24.25 -9.73
CA THR A 48 -1.49 24.53 -11.13
C THR A 48 -0.32 23.66 -11.58
N SER A 49 0.26 22.89 -10.66
CA SER A 49 1.34 21.93 -10.93
C SER A 49 0.81 20.67 -11.65
N ILE A 50 1.70 19.97 -12.34
CA ILE A 50 1.36 18.68 -12.97
C ILE A 50 1.23 17.61 -11.88
N ASN A 51 0.04 17.01 -11.79
CA ASN A 51 -0.21 15.86 -10.92
C ASN A 51 -0.25 14.58 -11.75
N ARG A 52 0.36 13.50 -11.24
CA ARG A 52 0.28 12.17 -11.84
C ARG A 52 -0.82 11.37 -11.16
N PHE A 53 -1.64 10.70 -11.95
CA PHE A 53 -2.67 9.78 -11.47
C PHE A 53 -2.45 8.42 -12.11
N LEU A 54 -1.90 7.48 -11.35
CA LEU A 54 -1.55 6.15 -11.82
C LEU A 54 -2.43 5.11 -11.12
N VAL A 55 -3.14 4.35 -11.93
CA VAL A 55 -4.04 3.27 -11.48
C VAL A 55 -3.85 2.05 -12.38
N PRO A 56 -4.20 0.84 -11.95
CA PRO A 56 -4.25 -0.32 -12.83
C PRO A 56 -5.16 -0.06 -14.03
N PRO A 57 -4.78 -0.47 -15.23
CA PRO A 57 -5.64 -0.34 -16.43
C PRO A 57 -7.00 -1.02 -16.28
N VAL A 58 -7.05 -2.11 -15.53
CA VAL A 58 -8.29 -2.85 -15.23
C VAL A 58 -8.34 -3.18 -13.74
N THR A 59 -9.51 -2.97 -13.15
CA THR A 59 -9.81 -3.42 -11.79
C THR A 59 -11.16 -4.14 -11.78
N LEU A 60 -11.19 -5.33 -11.19
CA LEU A 60 -12.40 -6.11 -10.98
C LEU A 60 -12.72 -6.12 -9.49
N ILE A 61 -13.82 -5.49 -9.09
CA ILE A 61 -14.25 -5.44 -7.69
C ILE A 61 -15.65 -6.04 -7.57
N GLY A 62 -15.80 -7.04 -6.69
CA GLY A 62 -17.10 -7.67 -6.41
C GLY A 62 -16.97 -9.15 -6.11
N CYS A 63 -18.03 -9.72 -5.55
CA CYS A 63 -18.09 -11.14 -5.20
C CYS A 63 -17.91 -12.03 -6.43
N GLY A 64 -17.02 -13.01 -6.33
CA GLY A 64 -16.69 -13.90 -7.44
C GLY A 64 -15.73 -13.31 -8.48
N ALA A 65 -15.24 -12.06 -8.33
CA ALA A 65 -14.31 -11.44 -9.27
C ALA A 65 -13.06 -12.27 -9.53
N VAL A 66 -12.61 -13.02 -8.54
CA VAL A 66 -11.44 -13.91 -8.64
C VAL A 66 -11.58 -14.99 -9.71
N GLN A 67 -12.80 -15.38 -10.07
CA GLN A 67 -13.04 -16.41 -11.12
C GLN A 67 -12.56 -15.93 -12.49
N ALA A 68 -12.45 -14.61 -12.71
CA ALA A 68 -11.96 -14.06 -13.96
C ALA A 68 -10.42 -14.15 -14.10
N ALA A 69 -9.68 -14.48 -13.05
CA ALA A 69 -8.21 -14.39 -13.02
C ALA A 69 -7.53 -15.18 -14.15
N GLY A 70 -8.04 -16.36 -14.50
CA GLY A 70 -7.50 -17.21 -15.57
C GLY A 70 -7.63 -16.58 -16.95
N GLU A 71 -8.82 -16.17 -17.33
CA GLU A 71 -9.07 -15.51 -18.62
C GLU A 71 -8.39 -14.14 -18.70
N GLN A 72 -8.32 -13.39 -17.60
CA GLN A 72 -7.61 -12.13 -17.54
C GLN A 72 -6.10 -12.32 -17.70
N MET A 73 -5.48 -13.33 -17.08
CA MET A 73 -4.07 -13.63 -17.26
C MET A 73 -3.75 -13.99 -18.69
N LYS A 74 -4.60 -14.82 -19.31
CA LYS A 74 -4.49 -15.17 -20.73
C LYS A 74 -4.60 -13.95 -21.64
N ALA A 75 -5.53 -13.04 -21.34
CA ALA A 75 -5.75 -11.83 -22.14
C ALA A 75 -4.53 -10.89 -22.14
N ILE A 76 -3.79 -10.82 -21.03
CA ILE A 76 -2.55 -10.03 -20.93
C ILE A 76 -1.30 -10.80 -21.35
N GLY A 77 -1.44 -12.05 -21.82
CA GLY A 77 -0.39 -12.85 -22.43
C GLY A 77 0.40 -13.76 -21.50
N GLY A 78 0.03 -13.89 -20.24
CA GLY A 78 0.66 -14.83 -19.30
C GLY A 78 0.31 -16.28 -19.63
N LYS A 79 1.32 -17.16 -19.61
CA LYS A 79 1.19 -18.60 -19.92
C LYS A 79 1.60 -19.47 -18.74
N LYS A 80 2.68 -19.11 -18.06
CA LYS A 80 3.18 -19.81 -16.90
C LYS A 80 3.43 -18.83 -15.75
N THR A 81 2.52 -18.84 -14.80
CA THR A 81 2.39 -17.81 -13.75
C THR A 81 3.05 -18.23 -12.45
N LEU A 82 3.86 -17.37 -11.84
CA LEU A 82 4.23 -17.50 -10.44
C LEU A 82 3.15 -16.88 -9.56
N ILE A 83 2.53 -17.66 -8.70
CA ILE A 83 1.61 -17.18 -7.65
C ILE A 83 2.43 -16.87 -6.42
N VAL A 84 2.60 -15.57 -6.12
CA VAL A 84 3.34 -15.07 -4.94
C VAL A 84 2.37 -14.83 -3.81
N THR A 85 2.58 -15.52 -2.69
CA THR A 85 1.69 -15.45 -1.53
C THR A 85 2.46 -15.71 -0.23
N ASP A 86 1.80 -15.55 0.92
CA ASP A 86 2.34 -15.94 2.21
C ASP A 86 2.14 -17.45 2.48
N LYS A 87 2.81 -17.93 3.53
CA LYS A 87 2.78 -19.34 3.90
C LYS A 87 1.37 -19.83 4.27
N PHE A 88 0.55 -18.99 4.92
CA PHE A 88 -0.80 -19.37 5.33
C PHE A 88 -1.69 -19.56 4.10
N LEU A 89 -1.73 -18.61 3.18
CA LEU A 89 -2.53 -18.70 1.96
C LEU A 89 -2.01 -19.78 1.00
N ALA A 90 -0.71 -20.08 1.03
CA ALA A 90 -0.12 -21.17 0.25
C ALA A 90 -0.57 -22.56 0.74
N THR A 91 -1.01 -22.68 2.02
CA THR A 91 -1.32 -23.99 2.62
C THR A 91 -2.78 -24.18 3.03
N ASN A 92 -3.59 -23.11 2.99
CA ASN A 92 -5.02 -23.18 3.36
C ASN A 92 -5.96 -23.56 2.19
N GLY A 93 -5.40 -23.83 0.99
CA GLY A 93 -6.13 -24.22 -0.20
C GLY A 93 -6.52 -23.05 -1.12
N LEU A 94 -6.35 -21.78 -0.70
CA LEU A 94 -6.72 -20.65 -1.55
C LEU A 94 -5.77 -20.50 -2.75
N ALA A 95 -4.46 -20.63 -2.55
CA ALA A 95 -3.50 -20.60 -3.65
C ALA A 95 -3.73 -21.73 -4.65
N ASP A 96 -4.10 -22.93 -4.20
CA ASP A 96 -4.45 -24.04 -5.07
C ASP A 96 -5.74 -23.77 -5.87
N ARG A 97 -6.72 -23.09 -5.26
CA ARG A 97 -7.93 -22.62 -5.98
C ARG A 97 -7.55 -21.66 -7.11
N ILE A 98 -6.67 -20.68 -6.87
CA ILE A 98 -6.22 -19.74 -7.90
C ILE A 98 -5.42 -20.46 -8.99
N LYS A 99 -4.53 -21.39 -8.59
CA LYS A 99 -3.79 -22.24 -9.53
C LYS A 99 -4.75 -22.99 -10.46
N LYS A 100 -5.78 -23.62 -9.89
CA LYS A 100 -6.80 -24.33 -10.67
C LYS A 100 -7.53 -23.41 -11.66
N ILE A 101 -7.90 -22.19 -11.27
CA ILE A 101 -8.55 -21.21 -12.16
C ILE A 101 -7.65 -20.88 -13.36
N LEU A 102 -6.33 -20.75 -13.16
CA LEU A 102 -5.37 -20.52 -14.22
C LEU A 102 -5.24 -21.74 -15.14
N GLU A 103 -5.17 -22.94 -14.57
CA GLU A 103 -5.05 -24.20 -15.32
C GLU A 103 -6.33 -24.50 -16.13
N ASP A 104 -7.51 -24.24 -15.58
CA ASP A 104 -8.79 -24.38 -16.28
C ASP A 104 -8.90 -23.42 -17.49
N ALA A 105 -8.23 -22.26 -17.45
CA ALA A 105 -8.11 -21.32 -18.56
C ALA A 105 -6.99 -21.70 -19.57
N GLY A 106 -6.28 -22.81 -19.33
CA GLY A 106 -5.23 -23.34 -20.21
C GLY A 106 -3.82 -22.82 -19.91
N GLY A 107 -3.62 -22.12 -18.78
CA GLY A 107 -2.31 -21.70 -18.28
C GLY A 107 -1.62 -22.76 -17.42
N GLN A 108 -0.46 -22.41 -16.89
CA GLN A 108 0.27 -23.18 -15.88
C GLN A 108 0.55 -22.26 -14.67
N ALA A 109 0.65 -22.81 -13.48
CA ALA A 109 0.97 -22.01 -12.29
C ALA A 109 1.85 -22.76 -11.31
N ILE A 110 2.76 -21.99 -10.68
CA ILE A 110 3.66 -22.41 -9.62
C ILE A 110 3.39 -21.53 -8.41
N ILE A 111 3.30 -22.11 -7.22
CA ILE A 111 3.06 -21.36 -5.98
C ILE A 111 4.40 -21.09 -5.28
N TYR A 112 4.65 -19.84 -4.96
CA TYR A 112 5.71 -19.37 -4.07
C TYR A 112 5.10 -18.77 -2.81
N GLY A 113 5.18 -19.50 -1.70
CA GLY A 113 4.61 -19.14 -0.40
C GLY A 113 5.60 -18.44 0.54
N GLY A 114 6.60 -17.74 0.00
CA GLY A 114 7.69 -17.13 0.79
C GLY A 114 7.53 -15.63 1.06
N ALA A 115 6.39 -15.02 0.73
CA ALA A 115 6.16 -13.63 1.10
C ALA A 115 5.86 -13.53 2.60
N GLU A 116 6.68 -12.79 3.33
CA GLU A 116 6.54 -12.58 4.78
C GLU A 116 5.91 -11.20 5.06
N PRO A 117 5.31 -10.98 6.25
CA PRO A 117 4.97 -9.64 6.70
C PRO A 117 6.20 -8.72 6.66
N ASN A 118 6.07 -7.52 6.07
CA ASN A 118 7.21 -6.64 5.75
C ASN A 118 8.26 -7.35 4.87
N PRO A 119 7.95 -7.63 3.60
CA PRO A 119 8.77 -8.47 2.75
C PRO A 119 10.19 -7.96 2.64
N THR A 120 11.13 -8.88 2.61
CA THR A 120 12.57 -8.61 2.61
C THR A 120 13.16 -8.77 1.21
N ASP A 121 14.35 -8.21 1.01
CA ASP A 121 15.18 -8.44 -0.17
C ASP A 121 15.48 -9.93 -0.40
N LYS A 122 15.55 -10.75 0.68
CA LYS A 122 15.69 -12.21 0.57
C LYS A 122 14.45 -12.89 0.03
N ASN A 123 13.25 -12.50 0.50
CA ASN A 123 12.01 -13.02 -0.05
C ASN A 123 11.90 -12.73 -1.55
N VAL A 124 12.37 -11.55 -1.98
CA VAL A 124 12.42 -11.18 -3.40
C VAL A 124 13.41 -12.06 -4.18
N ALA A 125 14.62 -12.28 -3.64
CA ALA A 125 15.64 -13.11 -4.28
C ALA A 125 15.19 -14.58 -4.44
N ASP A 126 14.60 -15.16 -3.38
CA ASP A 126 14.08 -16.54 -3.39
C ASP A 126 12.91 -16.70 -4.37
N GLY A 127 11.99 -15.71 -4.39
CA GLY A 127 10.87 -15.71 -5.34
C GLY A 127 11.32 -15.51 -6.79
N LEU A 128 12.33 -14.69 -7.04
CA LEU A 128 12.96 -14.53 -8.35
C LEU A 128 13.61 -15.83 -8.82
N GLN A 129 14.28 -16.55 -7.92
CA GLN A 129 14.85 -17.85 -8.23
C GLN A 129 13.74 -18.84 -8.64
N ALA A 130 12.65 -18.91 -7.85
CA ALA A 130 11.50 -19.75 -8.19
C ALA A 130 10.87 -19.38 -9.56
N TYR A 131 10.77 -18.09 -9.86
CA TYR A 131 10.28 -17.59 -11.16
C TYR A 131 11.14 -18.09 -12.32
N ARG A 132 12.47 -17.98 -12.19
CA ARG A 132 13.44 -18.35 -13.23
C ARG A 132 13.56 -19.86 -13.41
N ASP A 133 13.70 -20.62 -12.33
CA ASP A 133 13.88 -22.08 -12.36
C ASP A 133 12.68 -22.79 -12.99
N ASN A 134 11.49 -22.22 -12.81
CA ASN A 134 10.28 -22.76 -13.40
C ASN A 134 9.96 -22.17 -14.79
N GLY A 135 10.74 -21.22 -15.30
CA GLY A 135 10.48 -20.57 -16.59
C GLY A 135 9.13 -19.85 -16.62
N CYS A 136 8.79 -19.17 -15.52
CA CYS A 136 7.57 -18.35 -15.47
C CYS A 136 7.71 -17.12 -16.36
N ASP A 137 6.60 -16.64 -16.92
CA ASP A 137 6.52 -15.46 -17.79
C ASP A 137 5.54 -14.39 -17.26
N SER A 138 4.88 -14.68 -16.16
CA SER A 138 3.84 -13.84 -15.58
C SER A 138 3.78 -14.03 -14.06
N ILE A 139 3.12 -13.10 -13.36
CA ILE A 139 3.00 -13.11 -11.90
C ILE A 139 1.55 -12.88 -11.50
N ILE A 140 1.08 -13.65 -10.53
CA ILE A 140 -0.09 -13.30 -9.70
C ILE A 140 0.38 -13.13 -8.27
N THR A 141 -0.04 -12.05 -7.63
CA THR A 141 0.06 -11.94 -6.18
C THR A 141 -1.26 -12.25 -5.54
N LEU A 142 -1.24 -13.07 -4.49
CA LEU A 142 -2.41 -13.43 -3.70
C LEU A 142 -2.16 -13.09 -2.23
N GLY A 143 -2.89 -12.12 -1.70
CA GLY A 143 -2.68 -11.70 -0.30
C GLY A 143 -2.94 -10.22 -0.07
N GLY A 144 -2.40 -9.69 1.00
CA GLY A 144 -2.39 -8.26 1.28
C GLY A 144 -1.12 -7.56 0.74
N GLY A 145 -0.85 -6.35 1.23
CA GLY A 145 0.25 -5.51 0.76
C GLY A 145 1.61 -6.21 0.70
N SER A 146 1.94 -7.03 1.69
CA SER A 146 3.24 -7.74 1.72
C SER A 146 3.41 -8.70 0.54
N SER A 147 2.35 -9.45 0.17
CA SER A 147 2.39 -10.33 -1.01
C SER A 147 2.50 -9.52 -2.30
N HIS A 148 1.78 -8.39 -2.38
CA HIS A 148 1.82 -7.52 -3.55
C HIS A 148 3.18 -6.86 -3.71
N ASP A 149 3.75 -6.32 -2.66
CA ASP A 149 5.05 -5.66 -2.68
C ASP A 149 6.17 -6.66 -3.02
N CYS A 150 6.15 -7.88 -2.43
CA CYS A 150 7.07 -8.95 -2.77
C CYS A 150 6.98 -9.33 -4.26
N GLY A 151 5.77 -9.58 -4.76
CA GLY A 151 5.56 -9.96 -6.15
C GLY A 151 5.94 -8.87 -7.15
N LYS A 152 5.62 -7.60 -6.86
CA LYS A 152 6.07 -6.46 -7.67
C LYS A 152 7.60 -6.38 -7.72
N ALA A 153 8.25 -6.51 -6.56
CA ALA A 153 9.71 -6.51 -6.48
C ALA A 153 10.34 -7.67 -7.28
N ILE A 154 9.75 -8.88 -7.21
CA ILE A 154 10.16 -10.01 -8.07
C ILE A 154 9.99 -9.64 -9.55
N GLY A 155 8.85 -9.06 -9.95
CA GLY A 155 8.56 -8.65 -11.33
C GLY A 155 9.52 -7.60 -11.86
N ILE A 156 9.89 -6.61 -11.02
CA ILE A 156 10.88 -5.58 -11.35
C ILE A 156 12.21 -6.23 -11.71
N VAL A 157 12.75 -7.09 -10.83
CA VAL A 157 14.06 -7.71 -11.04
C VAL A 157 14.01 -8.76 -12.16
N ALA A 158 12.89 -9.46 -12.32
CA ALA A 158 12.71 -10.44 -13.41
C ALA A 158 12.88 -9.80 -14.80
N THR A 159 12.34 -8.59 -14.99
CA THR A 159 12.42 -7.88 -16.28
C THR A 159 13.70 -7.05 -16.44
N ASN A 160 14.15 -6.42 -15.36
CA ASN A 160 15.21 -5.40 -15.45
C ASN A 160 16.60 -5.93 -15.04
N GLY A 161 16.68 -7.08 -14.36
CA GLY A 161 17.94 -7.67 -13.87
C GLY A 161 18.43 -7.06 -12.56
N GLY A 162 19.71 -7.26 -12.22
CA GLY A 162 20.31 -6.73 -10.99
C GLY A 162 19.70 -7.28 -9.71
N THR A 163 19.65 -6.45 -8.68
CA THR A 163 19.05 -6.70 -7.38
C THR A 163 17.93 -5.68 -7.10
N ILE A 164 17.06 -5.97 -6.14
CA ILE A 164 15.97 -5.04 -5.83
C ILE A 164 16.47 -3.71 -5.26
N HIS A 165 17.67 -3.68 -4.69
CA HIS A 165 18.30 -2.46 -4.16
C HIS A 165 18.63 -1.43 -5.25
N ASP A 166 18.85 -1.87 -6.48
CA ASP A 166 19.17 -1.00 -7.62
C ASP A 166 18.01 -0.11 -8.04
N TYR A 167 16.80 -0.45 -7.58
CA TYR A 167 15.54 0.22 -7.94
C TYR A 167 14.94 1.08 -6.83
N LYS A 168 15.67 1.27 -5.71
CA LYS A 168 15.23 2.14 -4.61
C LYS A 168 15.02 3.58 -5.11
N GLY A 169 13.84 4.15 -4.80
CA GLY A 169 13.53 5.56 -5.09
C GLY A 169 12.38 5.74 -6.09
N ILE A 170 12.36 6.89 -6.73
CA ILE A 170 11.28 7.32 -7.61
C ILE A 170 11.74 7.22 -9.07
N ASP A 171 10.90 6.60 -9.94
CA ASP A 171 11.12 6.41 -11.38
C ASP A 171 12.48 5.73 -11.72
N THR A 172 12.92 4.82 -10.88
CA THR A 172 14.18 4.08 -11.03
C THR A 172 14.04 2.77 -11.82
N VAL A 173 12.81 2.34 -12.14
CA VAL A 173 12.51 1.10 -12.86
C VAL A 173 12.43 1.37 -14.37
N PRO A 174 13.39 0.87 -15.22
CA PRO A 174 13.47 1.24 -16.62
C PRO A 174 12.39 0.64 -17.51
N LYS A 175 11.94 -0.59 -17.22
CA LYS A 175 10.99 -1.35 -18.04
C LYS A 175 9.83 -1.88 -17.18
N PRO A 176 8.60 -1.99 -17.75
CA PRO A 176 7.46 -2.58 -17.07
C PRO A 176 7.75 -4.00 -16.56
N MET A 177 7.04 -4.38 -15.52
CA MET A 177 7.01 -5.75 -15.02
C MET A 177 6.42 -6.72 -16.09
N PRO A 178 6.62 -8.05 -15.94
CA PRO A 178 5.92 -9.03 -16.78
C PRO A 178 4.40 -8.93 -16.54
N PRO A 179 3.55 -9.59 -17.36
CA PRO A 179 2.12 -9.67 -17.15
C PRO A 179 1.79 -9.95 -15.68
N PHE A 180 0.97 -9.08 -15.06
CA PHE A 180 0.83 -9.06 -13.62
C PHE A 180 -0.62 -8.84 -13.18
N ILE A 181 -1.13 -9.74 -12.32
CA ILE A 181 -2.44 -9.58 -11.64
C ILE A 181 -2.21 -9.54 -10.13
N ALA A 182 -2.82 -8.57 -9.45
CA ALA A 182 -2.87 -8.54 -8.00
C ALA A 182 -4.25 -8.98 -7.51
N ILE A 183 -4.32 -10.09 -6.76
CA ILE A 183 -5.55 -10.59 -6.11
C ILE A 183 -5.44 -10.24 -4.62
N ASN A 184 -6.21 -9.24 -4.21
CA ASN A 184 -6.18 -8.72 -2.87
C ASN A 184 -7.07 -9.53 -1.91
N THR A 185 -6.57 -9.77 -0.69
CA THR A 185 -7.31 -10.47 0.37
C THR A 185 -7.49 -9.63 1.64
N THR A 186 -7.10 -8.34 1.59
CA THR A 186 -7.21 -7.41 2.72
C THR A 186 -7.81 -6.09 2.26
N ALA A 187 -8.59 -5.43 3.11
CA ALA A 187 -9.15 -4.11 2.81
C ALA A 187 -8.37 -3.03 3.59
N GLY A 188 -7.20 -2.63 3.08
CA GLY A 188 -6.36 -1.68 3.80
C GLY A 188 -5.29 -1.00 2.97
N THR A 189 -4.27 -1.73 2.57
CA THR A 189 -3.02 -1.17 2.02
C THR A 189 -3.18 -0.48 0.67
N GLY A 190 -4.15 -0.91 -0.16
CA GLY A 190 -4.28 -0.45 -1.53
C GLY A 190 -3.06 -0.77 -2.41
N SER A 191 -2.21 -1.72 -2.00
CA SER A 191 -1.00 -2.04 -2.77
C SER A 191 -1.32 -2.61 -4.15
N GLU A 192 -2.44 -3.33 -4.33
CA GLU A 192 -2.90 -3.84 -5.61
C GLU A 192 -3.10 -2.75 -6.67
N MET A 193 -3.38 -1.52 -6.21
CA MET A 193 -3.66 -0.41 -7.11
C MET A 193 -2.55 0.65 -7.16
N THR A 194 -1.51 0.57 -6.32
CA THR A 194 -0.45 1.58 -6.27
C THR A 194 0.73 1.28 -7.19
N PRO A 195 1.45 2.29 -7.69
CA PRO A 195 2.69 2.14 -8.44
C PRO A 195 3.91 1.96 -7.54
N ALA A 196 3.73 1.39 -6.36
CA ALA A 196 4.76 1.30 -5.33
C ALA A 196 4.97 -0.13 -4.83
N ALA A 197 6.16 -0.40 -4.32
CA ALA A 197 6.50 -1.55 -3.51
C ALA A 197 7.42 -1.14 -2.36
N VAL A 198 7.20 -1.70 -1.16
CA VAL A 198 7.99 -1.42 0.04
C VAL A 198 8.71 -2.69 0.47
N ILE A 199 10.04 -2.65 0.46
CA ILE A 199 10.89 -3.80 0.77
C ILE A 199 11.81 -3.47 1.94
N THR A 200 12.03 -4.44 2.81
CA THR A 200 12.97 -4.32 3.94
C THR A 200 14.34 -4.80 3.52
N ASN A 201 15.36 -3.95 3.66
CA ASN A 201 16.75 -4.32 3.52
C ASN A 201 17.19 -5.10 4.77
N THR A 202 17.59 -6.36 4.59
CA THR A 202 17.99 -7.24 5.71
C THR A 202 19.32 -6.89 6.33
N GLU A 203 20.19 -6.13 5.66
CA GLU A 203 21.49 -5.73 6.20
C GLU A 203 21.37 -4.67 7.31
N ASN A 204 20.40 -3.77 7.19
CA ASN A 204 20.26 -2.64 8.11
C ASN A 204 18.87 -2.51 8.73
N ASN A 205 17.93 -3.41 8.41
CA ASN A 205 16.53 -3.41 8.83
C ASN A 205 15.77 -2.13 8.47
N VAL A 206 16.14 -1.49 7.35
CA VAL A 206 15.49 -0.26 6.88
C VAL A 206 14.57 -0.60 5.72
N LYS A 207 13.32 -0.13 5.79
CA LYS A 207 12.39 -0.18 4.67
C LYS A 207 12.77 0.85 3.61
N PHE A 208 12.72 0.46 2.35
CA PHE A 208 12.84 1.37 1.23
C PHE A 208 11.65 1.22 0.28
N VAL A 209 11.32 2.32 -0.35
CA VAL A 209 10.21 2.42 -1.30
C VAL A 209 10.78 2.44 -2.72
N ILE A 210 10.11 1.70 -3.59
CA ILE A 210 10.26 1.79 -5.05
C ILE A 210 8.93 2.36 -5.54
N TRP A 211 8.98 3.47 -6.26
CA TRP A 211 7.81 4.08 -6.89
C TRP A 211 8.12 4.38 -8.36
N SER A 212 7.34 3.86 -9.29
CA SER A 212 7.62 4.10 -10.71
C SER A 212 6.39 3.89 -11.57
N VAL A 213 6.33 4.61 -12.69
CA VAL A 213 5.32 4.44 -13.74
C VAL A 213 5.31 3.03 -14.35
N ASN A 214 6.37 2.26 -14.16
CA ASN A 214 6.54 0.90 -14.68
C ASN A 214 6.18 -0.21 -13.65
N VAL A 215 5.64 0.18 -12.48
CA VAL A 215 5.28 -0.74 -11.36
C VAL A 215 3.76 -0.98 -11.20
N PRO A 216 2.82 -0.18 -11.77
CA PRO A 216 1.42 -0.55 -11.72
C PRO A 216 1.16 -1.95 -12.28
N VAL A 217 0.31 -2.71 -11.61
CA VAL A 217 -0.12 -4.02 -12.09
C VAL A 217 -1.04 -3.86 -13.32
N ASN A 218 -1.12 -4.87 -14.17
CA ASN A 218 -2.03 -4.82 -15.33
C ASN A 218 -3.49 -4.93 -14.87
N ILE A 219 -3.75 -5.77 -13.87
CA ILE A 219 -5.10 -6.03 -13.38
C ILE A 219 -5.06 -6.16 -11.86
N ALA A 220 -5.96 -5.44 -11.18
CA ALA A 220 -6.26 -5.64 -9.76
C ALA A 220 -7.59 -6.40 -9.63
N ILE A 221 -7.65 -7.34 -8.68
CA ILE A 221 -8.87 -8.11 -8.36
C ILE A 221 -9.13 -7.99 -6.86
N ASP A 222 -10.24 -7.35 -6.51
CA ASP A 222 -10.74 -7.18 -5.15
C ASP A 222 -12.05 -7.96 -4.98
N ASP A 223 -11.93 -9.21 -4.54
CA ASP A 223 -13.07 -10.09 -4.29
C ASP A 223 -13.41 -10.09 -2.79
N PRO A 224 -14.54 -9.47 -2.37
CA PRO A 224 -14.92 -9.40 -0.96
C PRO A 224 -15.08 -10.77 -0.28
N GLU A 225 -15.37 -11.82 -1.03
CA GLU A 225 -15.43 -13.20 -0.49
C GLU A 225 -14.08 -13.65 0.04
N LEU A 226 -12.96 -13.18 -0.54
CA LEU A 226 -11.61 -13.47 -0.04
C LEU A 226 -11.28 -12.73 1.25
N HIS A 227 -11.97 -11.63 1.52
CA HIS A 227 -11.82 -10.84 2.75
C HIS A 227 -12.61 -11.43 3.93
N ALA A 228 -13.62 -12.25 3.68
CA ALA A 228 -14.51 -12.79 4.71
C ALA A 228 -13.79 -13.61 5.79
N GLY A 229 -12.63 -14.20 5.43
CA GLY A 229 -11.81 -14.99 6.36
C GLY A 229 -10.89 -14.17 7.28
N MET A 230 -10.82 -12.83 7.12
CA MET A 230 -9.95 -12.01 7.97
C MET A 230 -10.44 -11.96 9.43
N PRO A 231 -9.56 -12.21 10.42
CA PRO A 231 -9.87 -12.01 11.84
C PRO A 231 -10.26 -10.56 12.15
N PRO A 232 -11.11 -10.31 13.18
CA PRO A 232 -11.52 -8.95 13.54
C PRO A 232 -10.38 -7.97 13.79
N GLY A 233 -9.30 -8.43 14.45
CA GLY A 233 -8.12 -7.60 14.71
C GLY A 233 -7.39 -7.18 13.42
N LEU A 234 -7.28 -8.08 12.44
CA LEU A 234 -6.70 -7.76 11.13
C LEU A 234 -7.63 -6.83 10.35
N THR A 235 -8.94 -7.08 10.38
CA THR A 235 -9.95 -6.22 9.75
C THR A 235 -9.87 -4.78 10.30
N ALA A 236 -9.78 -4.63 11.63
CA ALA A 236 -9.66 -3.32 12.26
C ALA A 236 -8.33 -2.62 11.88
N ALA A 237 -7.21 -3.34 11.94
CA ALA A 237 -5.91 -2.78 11.62
C ALA A 237 -5.83 -2.32 10.16
N THR A 238 -6.27 -3.15 9.20
CA THR A 238 -6.24 -2.80 7.77
C THR A 238 -7.23 -1.68 7.43
N GLY A 239 -8.42 -1.68 8.05
CA GLY A 239 -9.39 -0.61 7.85
C GLY A 239 -8.92 0.74 8.42
N MET A 240 -8.22 0.75 9.56
CA MET A 240 -7.59 1.96 10.09
C MET A 240 -6.41 2.43 9.24
N ASP A 241 -5.71 1.52 8.59
CA ASP A 241 -4.69 1.85 7.59
C ASP A 241 -5.32 2.58 6.40
N ALA A 242 -6.40 2.04 5.84
CA ALA A 242 -7.16 2.70 4.77
C ALA A 242 -7.71 4.08 5.18
N LEU A 243 -8.17 4.23 6.44
CA LEU A 243 -8.59 5.53 6.96
C LEU A 243 -7.42 6.51 7.01
N THR A 244 -6.26 6.06 7.47
CA THR A 244 -5.05 6.89 7.52
C THR A 244 -4.61 7.31 6.13
N HIS A 245 -4.63 6.40 5.15
CA HIS A 245 -4.39 6.70 3.75
C HIS A 245 -5.29 7.83 3.25
N ALA A 246 -6.60 7.71 3.47
CA ALA A 246 -7.56 8.68 2.98
C ALA A 246 -7.41 10.05 3.68
N VAL A 247 -7.26 10.07 5.01
CA VAL A 247 -7.06 11.32 5.78
C VAL A 247 -5.78 12.00 5.36
N GLU A 248 -4.64 11.28 5.31
CA GLU A 248 -3.37 11.87 4.91
C GLU A 248 -3.38 12.34 3.45
N ALA A 249 -3.96 11.58 2.53
CA ALA A 249 -4.11 12.01 1.15
C ALA A 249 -4.91 13.32 1.03
N TYR A 250 -5.97 13.46 1.84
CA TYR A 250 -6.79 14.67 1.83
C TYR A 250 -6.03 15.90 2.32
N VAL A 251 -5.16 15.76 3.33
CA VAL A 251 -4.37 16.89 3.88
C VAL A 251 -2.94 16.95 3.35
N ALA A 252 -2.58 16.15 2.35
CA ALA A 252 -1.24 16.11 1.77
C ALA A 252 -0.93 17.36 0.94
N ALA A 253 0.38 17.68 0.81
CA ALA A 253 0.84 18.83 0.03
C ALA A 253 0.52 18.73 -1.48
N PHE A 254 0.35 17.52 -2.01
CA PHE A 254 -0.01 17.27 -3.41
C PHE A 254 -1.50 16.92 -3.59
N ALA A 255 -2.33 17.18 -2.57
CA ALA A 255 -3.77 17.01 -2.66
C ALA A 255 -4.34 17.81 -3.83
N ASN A 256 -5.31 17.24 -4.54
CA ASN A 256 -5.88 17.81 -5.74
C ASN A 256 -7.36 17.41 -5.85
N PRO A 257 -8.17 18.06 -6.71
CA PRO A 257 -9.60 17.80 -6.77
C PRO A 257 -10.01 16.34 -7.00
N ILE A 258 -9.17 15.55 -7.69
CA ILE A 258 -9.43 14.12 -7.91
C ILE A 258 -9.19 13.35 -6.60
N SER A 259 -8.00 13.53 -5.99
CA SER A 259 -7.67 12.86 -4.73
C SER A 259 -8.59 13.28 -3.59
N ASP A 260 -9.04 14.52 -3.56
CA ASP A 260 -9.95 15.06 -2.54
C ASP A 260 -11.30 14.36 -2.55
N GLY A 261 -11.92 14.24 -3.74
CA GLY A 261 -13.19 13.54 -3.89
C GLY A 261 -13.11 12.07 -3.50
N LEU A 262 -12.02 11.41 -3.88
CA LEU A 262 -11.76 10.00 -3.52
C LEU A 262 -11.52 9.84 -2.01
N ALA A 263 -10.70 10.69 -1.41
CA ALA A 263 -10.35 10.62 0.00
C ALA A 263 -11.57 10.81 0.90
N LEU A 264 -12.37 11.85 0.69
CA LEU A 264 -13.59 12.08 1.48
C LEU A 264 -14.61 10.96 1.31
N HIS A 265 -14.74 10.41 0.09
CA HIS A 265 -15.64 9.28 -0.13
C HIS A 265 -15.15 8.01 0.59
N ALA A 266 -13.85 7.74 0.55
CA ALA A 266 -13.25 6.64 1.30
C ALA A 266 -13.46 6.78 2.81
N ILE A 267 -13.21 7.97 3.38
CA ILE A 267 -13.44 8.26 4.81
C ILE A 267 -14.89 7.94 5.20
N LYS A 268 -15.86 8.40 4.43
CA LYS A 268 -17.28 8.13 4.68
C LYS A 268 -17.62 6.64 4.66
N LEU A 269 -17.09 5.89 3.68
CA LEU A 269 -17.31 4.46 3.60
C LEU A 269 -16.70 3.75 4.81
N ILE A 270 -15.45 4.07 5.17
CA ILE A 270 -14.73 3.44 6.28
C ILE A 270 -15.46 3.73 7.60
N ALA A 271 -15.82 4.98 7.88
CA ALA A 271 -16.52 5.34 9.10
C ALA A 271 -17.85 4.58 9.26
N THR A 272 -18.56 4.36 8.15
CA THR A 272 -19.85 3.65 8.14
C THR A 272 -19.68 2.13 8.28
N TRP A 273 -18.71 1.53 7.59
CA TRP A 273 -18.67 0.09 7.36
C TRP A 273 -17.59 -0.65 8.13
N LEU A 274 -16.49 0.01 8.52
CA LEU A 274 -15.44 -0.65 9.29
C LEU A 274 -15.94 -1.25 10.62
N PRO A 275 -16.73 -0.52 11.44
CA PRO A 275 -17.28 -1.11 12.67
C PRO A 275 -18.13 -2.36 12.42
N LYS A 276 -18.90 -2.37 11.33
CA LYS A 276 -19.74 -3.53 10.94
C LYS A 276 -18.88 -4.72 10.49
N ALA A 277 -17.88 -4.47 9.62
CA ALA A 277 -16.97 -5.50 9.15
C ALA A 277 -16.14 -6.13 10.29
N VAL A 278 -15.78 -5.35 11.31
CA VAL A 278 -15.09 -5.83 12.52
C VAL A 278 -16.01 -6.65 13.40
N ALA A 279 -17.24 -6.17 13.59
CA ALA A 279 -18.23 -6.85 14.43
C ALA A 279 -18.74 -8.17 13.82
N ASN A 280 -18.88 -8.21 12.50
CA ASN A 280 -19.30 -9.39 11.76
C ASN A 280 -18.46 -9.57 10.48
N GLY A 281 -17.42 -10.39 10.57
CA GLY A 281 -16.51 -10.66 9.44
C GLY A 281 -17.15 -11.39 8.26
N THR A 282 -18.35 -11.96 8.41
CA THR A 282 -19.10 -12.63 7.34
C THR A 282 -20.16 -11.74 6.69
N ASP A 283 -20.30 -10.48 7.14
CA ASP A 283 -21.16 -9.48 6.49
C ASP A 283 -20.54 -9.09 5.15
N ILE A 284 -21.04 -9.68 4.07
CA ILE A 284 -20.49 -9.48 2.73
C ILE A 284 -20.71 -8.06 2.21
N GLU A 285 -21.76 -7.38 2.64
CA GLU A 285 -22.01 -5.98 2.28
C GLU A 285 -20.93 -5.09 2.93
N ALA A 286 -20.65 -5.30 4.22
CA ALA A 286 -19.59 -4.57 4.92
C ALA A 286 -18.21 -4.88 4.32
N ARG A 287 -17.92 -6.14 3.96
CA ARG A 287 -16.67 -6.52 3.27
C ARG A 287 -16.55 -5.84 1.91
N THR A 288 -17.62 -5.80 1.13
CA THR A 288 -17.66 -5.15 -0.18
C THR A 288 -17.43 -3.65 -0.04
N ALA A 289 -18.10 -3.00 0.91
CA ALA A 289 -17.90 -1.57 1.16
C ALA A 289 -16.46 -1.26 1.58
N MET A 290 -15.85 -2.10 2.41
CA MET A 290 -14.46 -1.93 2.83
C MET A 290 -13.47 -2.20 1.69
N ALA A 291 -13.74 -3.14 0.78
CA ALA A 291 -12.94 -3.35 -0.43
C ALA A 291 -12.91 -2.08 -1.29
N TYR A 292 -14.09 -1.53 -1.60
CA TYR A 292 -14.18 -0.25 -2.32
C TYR A 292 -13.47 0.88 -1.57
N ALA A 293 -13.67 0.99 -0.26
CA ALA A 293 -13.07 2.06 0.54
C ALA A 293 -11.54 2.01 0.51
N ALA A 294 -10.94 0.83 0.70
CA ALA A 294 -9.49 0.64 0.64
C ALA A 294 -8.94 0.96 -0.76
N TYR A 295 -9.60 0.47 -1.81
CA TYR A 295 -9.23 0.75 -3.19
C TYR A 295 -9.28 2.26 -3.51
N ILE A 296 -10.35 2.95 -3.13
CA ILE A 296 -10.53 4.39 -3.34
C ILE A 296 -9.50 5.19 -2.54
N ALA A 297 -9.22 4.81 -1.27
CA ALA A 297 -8.17 5.42 -0.48
C ALA A 297 -6.79 5.23 -1.13
N GLY A 298 -6.53 4.05 -1.70
CA GLY A 298 -5.35 3.74 -2.49
C GLY A 298 -5.19 4.69 -3.68
N GLN A 299 -6.25 4.94 -4.43
CA GLN A 299 -6.24 5.90 -5.54
C GLN A 299 -5.93 7.32 -5.07
N ALA A 300 -6.50 7.73 -3.95
CA ALA A 300 -6.29 9.07 -3.41
C ALA A 300 -4.81 9.29 -3.06
N PHE A 301 -4.22 8.41 -2.23
CA PHE A 301 -2.84 8.63 -1.80
C PHE A 301 -1.80 8.36 -2.89
N SER A 302 -2.08 7.51 -3.86
CA SER A 302 -1.18 7.31 -5.01
C SER A 302 -0.93 8.61 -5.79
N SER A 303 -1.90 9.52 -5.81
CA SER A 303 -1.77 10.83 -6.45
C SER A 303 -1.32 11.92 -5.50
N ALA A 304 -1.88 11.97 -4.28
CA ALA A 304 -1.64 13.04 -3.32
C ALA A 304 -0.41 12.82 -2.43
N GLY A 305 0.04 11.58 -2.30
CA GLY A 305 1.07 11.19 -1.34
C GLY A 305 0.50 10.93 0.06
N LEU A 306 1.39 10.62 0.98
CA LEU A 306 1.12 10.36 2.39
C LEU A 306 1.83 11.39 3.28
N GLY A 307 1.59 11.32 4.58
CA GLY A 307 2.09 12.28 5.54
C GLY A 307 2.95 11.69 6.65
N ILE A 308 2.93 12.37 7.79
CA ILE A 308 3.79 12.06 8.95
C ILE A 308 3.33 10.79 9.67
N ALA A 309 2.03 10.46 9.68
CA ALA A 309 1.54 9.25 10.34
C ALA A 309 2.17 7.99 9.74
N HIS A 310 2.18 7.86 8.42
CA HIS A 310 2.85 6.74 7.74
C HIS A 310 4.36 6.74 7.96
N SER A 311 5.00 7.91 7.91
CA SER A 311 6.44 8.03 8.18
C SER A 311 6.82 7.56 9.58
N LEU A 312 5.99 7.87 10.59
CA LEU A 312 6.16 7.40 11.97
C LEU A 312 5.84 5.91 12.11
N ALA A 313 4.77 5.42 11.46
CA ALA A 313 4.32 4.03 11.54
C ALA A 313 5.33 3.03 10.95
N HIS A 314 6.10 3.44 9.94
CA HIS A 314 7.15 2.60 9.35
C HIS A 314 8.26 2.23 10.36
N GLN A 315 8.57 3.10 11.32
CA GLN A 315 9.68 2.87 12.25
C GLN A 315 9.40 1.71 13.23
N PRO A 316 8.31 1.72 14.05
CA PRO A 316 8.00 0.60 14.94
C PRO A 316 7.75 -0.70 14.17
N GLY A 317 7.14 -0.61 12.97
CA GLY A 317 6.94 -1.76 12.10
C GLY A 317 8.26 -2.44 11.71
N SER A 318 9.31 -1.66 11.43
CA SER A 318 10.63 -2.20 11.07
C SER A 318 11.43 -2.70 12.26
N PHE A 319 11.46 -1.94 13.37
CA PHE A 319 12.33 -2.24 14.51
C PHE A 319 11.80 -3.31 15.45
N ILE A 320 10.49 -3.37 15.67
CA ILE A 320 9.87 -4.27 16.66
C ILE A 320 8.72 -5.10 16.09
N GLY A 321 8.52 -5.08 14.77
CA GLY A 321 7.54 -5.94 14.09
C GLY A 321 6.08 -5.63 14.39
N LEU A 322 5.73 -4.41 14.80
CA LEU A 322 4.34 -4.04 15.04
C LEU A 322 3.54 -4.01 13.73
N PRO A 323 2.27 -4.44 13.75
CA PRO A 323 1.39 -4.36 12.59
C PRO A 323 1.23 -2.91 12.12
N HIS A 324 1.43 -2.67 10.83
CA HIS A 324 1.47 -1.33 10.23
C HIS A 324 0.19 -0.52 10.51
N GLY A 325 -0.99 -1.09 10.26
CA GLY A 325 -2.26 -0.41 10.50
C GLY A 325 -2.53 -0.10 11.98
N VAL A 326 -1.98 -0.88 12.92
CA VAL A 326 -2.03 -0.55 14.36
C VAL A 326 -1.17 0.67 14.65
N CYS A 327 0.04 0.73 14.07
CA CYS A 327 0.90 1.91 14.23
C CYS A 327 0.22 3.16 13.67
N ASN A 328 -0.37 3.07 12.48
CA ASN A 328 -1.12 4.17 11.87
C ASN A 328 -2.30 4.62 12.75
N ALA A 329 -3.08 3.69 13.30
CA ALA A 329 -4.19 4.01 14.19
C ALA A 329 -3.76 4.79 15.45
N VAL A 330 -2.57 4.48 15.98
CA VAL A 330 -2.02 5.17 17.16
C VAL A 330 -1.49 6.57 16.82
N PHE A 331 -0.82 6.72 15.68
CA PHE A 331 -0.20 8.00 15.30
C PHE A 331 -1.18 8.97 14.65
N LEU A 332 -2.20 8.49 13.93
CA LEU A 332 -3.11 9.34 13.18
C LEU A 332 -3.73 10.47 14.00
N PRO A 333 -4.33 10.25 15.18
CA PRO A 333 -4.93 11.33 15.98
C PRO A 333 -3.92 12.42 16.36
N LEU A 334 -2.71 12.02 16.74
CA LEU A 334 -1.64 12.95 17.15
C LEU A 334 -1.14 13.78 15.96
N VAL A 335 -1.06 13.15 14.77
CA VAL A 335 -0.68 13.83 13.53
C VAL A 335 -1.77 14.77 13.05
N CYS A 336 -3.05 14.38 13.18
CA CYS A 336 -4.17 15.27 12.89
C CYS A 336 -4.13 16.53 13.77
N GLU A 337 -3.93 16.36 15.07
CA GLU A 337 -3.81 17.48 16.01
C GLU A 337 -2.63 18.40 15.65
N PHE A 338 -1.48 17.82 15.31
CA PHE A 338 -0.29 18.57 14.90
C PHE A 338 -0.52 19.36 13.60
N ASN A 339 -1.17 18.75 12.59
CA ASN A 339 -1.41 19.37 11.30
C ASN A 339 -2.58 20.35 11.29
N MET A 340 -3.48 20.28 12.29
CA MET A 340 -4.72 21.05 12.31
C MET A 340 -4.48 22.56 12.17
N ILE A 341 -3.39 23.08 12.73
CA ILE A 341 -3.04 24.50 12.63
C ILE A 341 -2.85 24.94 11.18
N ALA A 342 -2.36 24.06 10.31
CA ALA A 342 -2.04 24.38 8.92
C ALA A 342 -3.23 24.21 7.96
N CYS A 343 -4.20 23.33 8.29
CA CYS A 343 -5.30 22.97 7.39
C CYS A 343 -6.62 22.64 8.13
N MET A 344 -7.04 23.55 9.01
CA MET A 344 -8.22 23.36 9.88
C MET A 344 -9.50 23.09 9.07
N ASP A 345 -9.71 23.80 7.96
CA ASP A 345 -10.90 23.64 7.12
C ASP A 345 -10.96 22.22 6.51
N ARG A 346 -9.80 21.66 6.10
CA ARG A 346 -9.75 20.30 5.57
C ARG A 346 -10.05 19.25 6.64
N TYR A 347 -9.63 19.47 7.88
CA TYR A 347 -10.02 18.58 8.99
C TYR A 347 -11.49 18.73 9.39
N ALA A 348 -12.10 19.90 9.18
CA ALA A 348 -13.57 20.07 9.32
C ALA A 348 -14.32 19.22 8.27
N ASP A 349 -13.83 19.17 7.02
CA ASP A 349 -14.41 18.32 5.97
C ASP A 349 -14.24 16.83 6.31
N VAL A 350 -13.07 16.42 6.82
CA VAL A 350 -12.82 15.05 7.31
C VAL A 350 -13.82 14.69 8.40
N ALA A 351 -14.01 15.57 9.41
CA ALA A 351 -14.96 15.35 10.50
C ALA A 351 -16.40 15.25 10.00
N ALA A 352 -16.77 16.04 8.99
CA ALA A 352 -18.11 15.99 8.37
C ALA A 352 -18.31 14.70 7.54
N ALA A 353 -17.25 14.12 6.99
CA ALA A 353 -17.30 12.88 6.22
C ALA A 353 -17.39 11.63 7.14
N MET A 354 -16.89 11.71 8.38
CA MET A 354 -16.96 10.65 9.40
C MET A 354 -18.34 10.60 10.09
#